data_3ad60bb25c4902f6f9756c79d964b758
#
_entry.id   3ad60bb25c4902f6f9756c79d964b758
#
_cell.length_a   1.000
_cell.length_b   1.000
_cell.length_c   1.000
_cell.angle_alpha   90.00
_cell.angle_beta   90.00
_cell.angle_gamma   90.00
#
_symmetry.space_group_name_H-M   'P 1'
#
loop_
_entity.id
_entity.type
_entity.pdbx_description
1 polymer ?
#
loop_
_entity_poly.entity_id
_entity_poly.type
_entity_poly.pdbx_seq_one_letter_code
_entity_poly.pdbx_strand_id
1 'polypeptide(L)'
;MTRKQSIRKLKKFFRRSFTKRKAFLVATLGLVFVVFWVVMHQPYFITPTAYTPLLEVIAKAESRGNYNAYFGNAANRDLKFTDMTITDVLDWQKRYVDKGNPSSAVGRYQIIRPTLDGLVKQLNINPNAHFDEPMQNRLAIALIERRGSVDFIQQKLSAESFAHELSKEWASLPKVIGNAPESSFYAGDGLNQSLVDSHTSLAAIQQFKQLARTEQK
;
A
#
# COMPACT_ATOMS: atom_id res chain seq x y z
N MET A 1 -41.74 -4.55 64.57
CA MET A 1 -41.31 -4.97 63.22
C MET A 1 -41.31 -6.47 63.13
N THR A 2 -42.17 -7.10 62.34
CA THR A 2 -42.37 -8.56 62.38
C THR A 2 -41.22 -9.29 61.63
N ARG A 3 -40.88 -10.47 62.14
CA ARG A 3 -39.82 -11.35 61.59
C ARG A 3 -39.94 -11.53 60.04
N LYS A 4 -41.19 -11.55 59.54
CA LYS A 4 -41.46 -11.59 58.05
C LYS A 4 -41.02 -10.34 57.27
N GLN A 5 -41.08 -9.16 57.88
CA GLN A 5 -40.66 -7.90 57.23
C GLN A 5 -39.13 -7.79 57.12
N SER A 6 -38.40 -8.30 58.16
CA SER A 6 -36.93 -8.36 58.11
C SER A 6 -36.41 -9.29 57.00
N ILE A 7 -37.02 -10.48 56.87
CA ILE A 7 -36.63 -11.45 55.83
C ILE A 7 -36.88 -10.89 54.38
N ARG A 8 -38.01 -10.19 54.22
CA ARG A 8 -38.31 -9.55 52.91
C ARG A 8 -37.30 -8.43 52.57
N LYS A 9 -36.88 -7.62 53.54
CA LYS A 9 -35.85 -6.56 53.32
C LYS A 9 -34.49 -7.17 52.99
N LEU A 10 -34.07 -8.24 53.68
CA LEU A 10 -32.82 -8.95 53.38
C LEU A 10 -32.81 -9.56 51.94
N LYS A 11 -33.88 -10.27 51.57
CA LYS A 11 -34.01 -10.84 50.24
C LYS A 11 -33.96 -9.76 49.12
N LYS A 12 -34.59 -8.59 49.35
CA LYS A 12 -34.58 -7.47 48.40
C LYS A 12 -33.20 -6.82 48.32
N PHE A 13 -32.45 -6.74 49.42
CA PHE A 13 -31.09 -6.22 49.47
C PHE A 13 -30.10 -7.14 48.71
N PHE A 14 -30.14 -8.45 48.99
CA PHE A 14 -29.29 -9.43 48.31
C PHE A 14 -29.59 -9.49 46.79
N ARG A 15 -30.85 -9.47 46.40
CA ARG A 15 -31.25 -9.47 45.00
C ARG A 15 -30.78 -8.19 44.28
N ARG A 16 -30.83 -7.04 44.95
CA ARG A 16 -30.36 -5.75 44.37
C ARG A 16 -28.84 -5.66 44.32
N SER A 17 -28.13 -6.22 45.27
CA SER A 17 -26.67 -6.31 45.27
C SER A 17 -26.17 -7.26 44.18
N PHE A 18 -26.85 -8.40 44.00
CA PHE A 18 -26.48 -9.40 42.98
C PHE A 18 -26.71 -8.90 41.52
N THR A 19 -27.78 -8.13 41.30
CA THR A 19 -28.04 -7.49 39.98
C THR A 19 -27.04 -6.38 39.70
N LYS A 20 -26.65 -5.57 40.69
CA LYS A 20 -25.63 -4.53 40.51
C LYS A 20 -24.26 -5.12 40.18
N ARG A 21 -23.84 -6.20 40.84
CA ARG A 21 -22.59 -6.90 40.56
C ARG A 21 -22.59 -7.52 39.17
N LYS A 22 -23.70 -8.14 38.72
CA LYS A 22 -23.82 -8.65 37.34
C LYS A 22 -23.79 -7.53 36.30
N ALA A 23 -24.45 -6.41 36.54
CA ALA A 23 -24.43 -5.25 35.63
C ALA A 23 -23.02 -4.64 35.55
N PHE A 24 -22.30 -4.54 36.66
CA PHE A 24 -20.91 -4.08 36.69
C PHE A 24 -19.97 -5.03 35.91
N LEU A 25 -20.14 -6.34 36.09
CA LEU A 25 -19.33 -7.35 35.38
C LEU A 25 -19.57 -7.31 33.85
N VAL A 26 -20.82 -7.15 33.43
CA VAL A 26 -21.15 -7.00 32.00
C VAL A 26 -20.59 -5.70 31.44
N ALA A 27 -20.67 -4.60 32.19
CA ALA A 27 -20.10 -3.31 31.77
C ALA A 27 -18.57 -3.35 31.64
N THR A 28 -17.87 -4.01 32.59
CA THR A 28 -16.40 -4.17 32.50
C THR A 28 -15.97 -5.09 31.36
N LEU A 29 -16.69 -6.21 31.16
CA LEU A 29 -16.41 -7.09 29.99
C LEU A 29 -16.68 -6.38 28.65
N GLY A 30 -17.75 -5.58 28.58
CA GLY A 30 -18.04 -4.75 27.41
C GLY A 30 -16.95 -3.73 27.14
N LEU A 31 -16.44 -3.04 28.19
CA LEU A 31 -15.35 -2.08 28.06
C LEU A 31 -14.04 -2.76 27.60
N VAL A 32 -13.70 -3.89 28.20
CA VAL A 32 -12.52 -4.68 27.80
C VAL A 32 -12.64 -5.13 26.35
N PHE A 33 -13.83 -5.57 25.92
CA PHE A 33 -14.06 -5.96 24.53
C PHE A 33 -13.93 -4.78 23.57
N VAL A 34 -14.48 -3.61 23.91
CA VAL A 34 -14.36 -2.38 23.08
C VAL A 34 -12.91 -1.93 23.00
N VAL A 35 -12.18 -1.91 24.12
CA VAL A 35 -10.75 -1.55 24.13
C VAL A 35 -9.94 -2.54 23.28
N PHE A 36 -10.18 -3.84 23.44
CA PHE A 36 -9.54 -4.88 22.65
C PHE A 36 -9.87 -4.71 21.16
N TRP A 37 -11.14 -4.46 20.84
CA TRP A 37 -11.57 -4.24 19.46
C TRP A 37 -10.91 -3.00 18.85
N VAL A 38 -10.85 -1.87 19.56
CA VAL A 38 -10.19 -0.63 19.14
C VAL A 38 -8.68 -0.87 18.94
N VAL A 39 -8.00 -1.54 19.86
CA VAL A 39 -6.56 -1.84 19.74
C VAL A 39 -6.28 -2.76 18.55
N MET A 40 -7.14 -3.76 18.31
CA MET A 40 -6.98 -4.71 17.20
C MET A 40 -7.36 -4.13 15.81
N HIS A 41 -8.14 -3.03 15.78
CA HIS A 41 -8.60 -2.39 14.55
C HIS A 41 -7.95 -1.01 14.32
N GLN A 42 -6.80 -0.72 14.99
CA GLN A 42 -6.04 0.47 14.65
C GLN A 42 -5.56 0.37 13.19
N PRO A 43 -5.75 1.44 12.38
CA PRO A 43 -5.22 1.46 11.02
C PRO A 43 -3.71 1.25 11.10
N TYR A 44 -3.22 0.25 10.37
CA TYR A 44 -1.80 -0.04 10.29
C TYR A 44 -1.14 1.06 9.46
N PHE A 45 -0.33 1.89 10.10
CA PHE A 45 0.38 2.98 9.43
C PHE A 45 1.82 2.53 9.14
N ILE A 46 2.22 2.60 7.87
CA ILE A 46 3.59 2.40 7.42
C ILE A 46 4.10 3.75 6.94
N THR A 47 5.22 4.22 7.48
CA THR A 47 5.77 5.50 7.05
C THR A 47 6.29 5.44 5.62
N PRO A 48 6.28 6.55 4.87
CA PRO A 48 6.81 6.58 3.51
C PRO A 48 8.28 6.14 3.42
N THR A 49 9.09 6.40 4.45
CA THR A 49 10.51 6.00 4.52
C THR A 49 10.70 4.49 4.51
N ALA A 50 9.79 3.73 5.10
CA ALA A 50 9.86 2.28 5.09
C ALA A 50 9.81 1.68 3.68
N TYR A 51 9.11 2.34 2.74
CA TYR A 51 8.99 1.88 1.35
C TYR A 51 10.24 2.10 0.51
N THR A 52 11.25 2.84 0.99
CA THR A 52 12.46 3.20 0.22
C THR A 52 13.12 2.02 -0.49
N PRO A 53 13.35 0.83 0.15
CA PRO A 53 13.98 -0.29 -0.54
C PRO A 53 13.19 -0.77 -1.77
N LEU A 54 11.86 -0.78 -1.70
CA LEU A 54 10.99 -1.17 -2.81
C LEU A 54 11.01 -0.11 -3.91
N LEU A 55 10.89 1.16 -3.53
CA LEU A 55 10.92 2.29 -4.46
C LEU A 55 12.22 2.34 -5.26
N GLU A 56 13.37 2.08 -4.62
CA GLU A 56 14.68 2.10 -5.29
C GLU A 56 14.83 0.95 -6.29
N VAL A 57 14.43 -0.27 -5.93
CA VAL A 57 14.49 -1.42 -6.86
C VAL A 57 13.61 -1.17 -8.09
N ILE A 58 12.37 -0.72 -7.87
CA ILE A 58 11.43 -0.40 -8.95
C ILE A 58 12.01 0.72 -9.85
N ALA A 59 12.43 1.83 -9.25
CA ALA A 59 12.94 2.97 -9.98
C ALA A 59 14.19 2.65 -10.83
N LYS A 60 15.11 1.85 -10.26
CA LYS A 60 16.32 1.42 -10.97
C LYS A 60 15.97 0.61 -12.23
N ALA A 61 14.99 -0.28 -12.12
CA ALA A 61 14.55 -1.12 -13.24
C ALA A 61 13.74 -0.33 -14.29
N GLU A 62 12.81 0.51 -13.84
CA GLU A 62 11.86 1.19 -14.74
C GLU A 62 12.46 2.41 -15.46
N SER A 63 13.28 3.21 -14.75
CA SER A 63 13.71 4.52 -15.25
C SER A 63 15.18 4.85 -14.99
N ARG A 64 15.96 3.92 -14.44
CA ARG A 64 17.30 4.21 -13.90
C ARG A 64 17.30 5.30 -12.81
N GLY A 65 16.15 5.45 -12.10
CA GLY A 65 15.93 6.44 -11.07
C GLY A 65 15.53 7.83 -11.56
N ASN A 66 15.31 8.03 -12.84
CA ASN A 66 15.00 9.34 -13.42
C ASN A 66 13.51 9.69 -13.27
N TYR A 67 13.20 10.73 -12.50
CA TYR A 67 11.82 11.25 -12.32
C TYR A 67 11.21 11.85 -13.60
N ASN A 68 12.03 12.16 -14.60
CA ASN A 68 11.60 12.73 -15.88
C ASN A 68 11.67 11.72 -17.04
N ALA A 69 11.87 10.43 -16.75
CA ALA A 69 11.85 9.38 -17.77
C ALA A 69 10.47 9.26 -18.44
N TYR A 70 10.46 8.77 -19.66
CA TYR A 70 9.23 8.34 -20.34
C TYR A 70 9.55 7.09 -21.17
N PHE A 71 8.51 6.38 -21.59
CA PHE A 71 8.67 5.17 -22.39
C PHE A 71 9.59 5.39 -23.60
N GLY A 72 10.62 4.55 -23.73
CA GLY A 72 11.64 4.67 -24.77
C GLY A 72 12.77 5.66 -24.46
N ASN A 73 12.70 6.46 -23.40
CA ASN A 73 13.75 7.41 -23.02
C ASN A 73 13.94 7.54 -21.50
N ALA A 74 14.58 6.54 -20.90
CA ALA A 74 14.95 6.58 -19.48
C ALA A 74 16.01 7.67 -19.17
N ALA A 75 16.79 8.10 -20.17
CA ALA A 75 17.83 9.12 -20.03
C ALA A 75 17.34 10.55 -20.28
N ASN A 76 16.02 10.76 -20.43
CA ASN A 76 15.45 12.08 -20.72
C ASN A 76 15.95 13.18 -19.78
N ARG A 77 16.35 14.32 -20.36
CA ARG A 77 16.78 15.54 -19.63
C ARG A 77 16.05 16.80 -20.12
N ASP A 78 15.38 16.71 -21.25
CA ASP A 78 14.78 17.87 -21.94
C ASP A 78 13.36 18.15 -21.44
N LEU A 79 12.55 17.11 -21.29
CA LEU A 79 11.20 17.22 -20.72
C LEU A 79 11.28 17.15 -19.19
N LYS A 80 10.65 18.08 -18.53
CA LYS A 80 10.59 18.18 -17.07
C LYS A 80 9.18 17.84 -16.59
N PHE A 81 8.85 16.53 -16.50
CA PHE A 81 7.57 16.10 -15.95
C PHE A 81 7.38 16.55 -14.50
N THR A 82 8.48 16.71 -13.75
CA THR A 82 8.45 17.21 -12.36
C THR A 82 7.94 18.64 -12.24
N ASP A 83 8.02 19.43 -13.32
CA ASP A 83 7.54 20.81 -13.36
C ASP A 83 6.12 20.92 -13.95
N MET A 84 5.54 19.80 -14.42
CA MET A 84 4.20 19.75 -15.00
C MET A 84 3.14 19.48 -13.92
N THR A 85 1.92 19.97 -14.15
CA THR A 85 0.77 19.53 -13.37
C THR A 85 0.35 18.11 -13.75
N ILE A 86 -0.42 17.44 -12.88
CA ILE A 86 -1.01 16.13 -13.17
C ILE A 86 -1.81 16.18 -14.49
N THR A 87 -2.58 17.27 -14.70
CA THR A 87 -3.35 17.48 -15.93
C THR A 87 -2.43 17.52 -17.16
N ASP A 88 -1.34 18.29 -17.10
CA ASP A 88 -0.39 18.41 -18.21
C ASP A 88 0.26 17.06 -18.54
N VAL A 89 0.61 16.29 -17.51
CA VAL A 89 1.18 14.95 -17.68
C VAL A 89 0.18 14.00 -18.33
N LEU A 90 -1.08 13.97 -17.88
CA LEU A 90 -2.14 13.14 -18.48
C LEU A 90 -2.37 13.51 -19.95
N ASP A 91 -2.35 14.80 -20.28
CA ASP A 91 -2.49 15.28 -21.64
C ASP A 91 -1.26 14.95 -22.51
N TRP A 92 -0.07 15.06 -21.95
CA TRP A 92 1.15 14.64 -22.63
C TRP A 92 1.12 13.13 -22.94
N GLN A 93 0.77 12.30 -21.95
CA GLN A 93 0.64 10.86 -22.08
C GLN A 93 -0.33 10.47 -23.21
N LYS A 94 -1.49 11.16 -23.27
CA LYS A 94 -2.46 10.95 -24.36
C LYS A 94 -1.84 11.27 -25.72
N ARG A 95 -1.29 12.46 -25.88
CA ARG A 95 -0.66 12.88 -27.14
C ARG A 95 0.50 11.97 -27.56
N TYR A 96 1.23 11.41 -26.58
CA TYR A 96 2.35 10.53 -26.88
C TYR A 96 1.89 9.20 -27.49
N VAL A 97 0.81 8.60 -26.96
CA VAL A 97 0.21 7.38 -27.53
C VAL A 97 -0.49 7.68 -28.86
N ASP A 98 -1.20 8.80 -29.00
CA ASP A 98 -1.86 9.21 -30.23
C ASP A 98 -0.87 9.35 -31.41
N LYS A 99 0.42 9.58 -31.13
CA LYS A 99 1.52 9.59 -32.11
C LYS A 99 2.04 8.19 -32.48
N GLY A 100 1.40 7.12 -32.00
CA GLY A 100 1.76 5.74 -32.31
C GLY A 100 2.76 5.09 -31.35
N ASN A 101 3.10 5.73 -30.21
CA ASN A 101 3.96 5.10 -29.22
C ASN A 101 3.19 4.01 -28.44
N PRO A 102 3.82 2.86 -28.16
CA PRO A 102 3.12 1.70 -27.59
C PRO A 102 2.78 1.83 -26.10
N SER A 103 3.36 2.80 -25.39
CA SER A 103 3.10 3.01 -23.96
C SER A 103 3.11 4.50 -23.61
N SER A 104 2.30 4.85 -22.61
CA SER A 104 2.22 6.20 -22.02
C SER A 104 3.04 6.32 -20.71
N ALA A 105 3.92 5.39 -20.40
CA ALA A 105 4.65 5.35 -19.13
C ALA A 105 5.55 6.58 -18.94
N VAL A 106 5.46 7.22 -17.76
CA VAL A 106 6.25 8.41 -17.40
C VAL A 106 6.73 8.36 -15.94
N GLY A 107 7.77 9.12 -15.68
CA GLY A 107 8.34 9.35 -14.37
C GLY A 107 9.22 8.20 -13.88
N ARG A 108 9.65 8.35 -12.62
CA ARG A 108 10.56 7.42 -11.94
C ARG A 108 10.03 5.99 -11.91
N TYR A 109 8.72 5.82 -11.84
CA TYR A 109 8.03 4.52 -11.66
C TYR A 109 7.25 4.09 -12.89
N GLN A 110 7.46 4.74 -14.04
CA GLN A 110 6.85 4.46 -15.33
C GLN A 110 5.32 4.25 -15.24
N ILE A 111 4.64 5.21 -14.60
CA ILE A 111 3.19 5.16 -14.41
C ILE A 111 2.49 5.46 -15.75
N ILE A 112 1.68 4.52 -16.23
CA ILE A 112 0.88 4.69 -17.45
C ILE A 112 -0.36 5.56 -17.19
N ARG A 113 -0.90 6.19 -18.24
CA ARG A 113 -2.02 7.13 -18.18
C ARG A 113 -3.26 6.58 -17.44
N PRO A 114 -3.78 5.35 -17.72
CA PRO A 114 -4.94 4.82 -16.99
C PRO A 114 -4.68 4.67 -15.50
N THR A 115 -3.47 4.27 -15.11
CA THR A 115 -3.07 4.12 -13.71
C THR A 115 -3.00 5.48 -13.01
N LEU A 116 -2.39 6.49 -13.66
CA LEU A 116 -2.31 7.84 -13.09
C LEU A 116 -3.71 8.45 -12.90
N ASP A 117 -4.59 8.39 -13.90
CA ASP A 117 -5.95 8.89 -13.83
C ASP A 117 -6.76 8.19 -12.71
N GLY A 118 -6.59 6.87 -12.59
CA GLY A 118 -7.20 6.09 -11.51
C GLY A 118 -6.72 6.49 -10.11
N LEU A 119 -5.41 6.70 -9.93
CA LEU A 119 -4.82 7.13 -8.65
C LEU A 119 -5.25 8.55 -8.28
N VAL A 120 -5.32 9.47 -9.23
CA VAL A 120 -5.79 10.85 -9.01
C VAL A 120 -7.19 10.83 -8.40
N LYS A 121 -8.09 10.03 -8.96
CA LYS A 121 -9.47 9.86 -8.46
C LYS A 121 -9.50 9.16 -7.09
N GLN A 122 -8.78 8.05 -6.95
CA GLN A 122 -8.74 7.25 -5.72
C GLN A 122 -8.20 8.04 -4.52
N LEU A 123 -7.14 8.81 -4.73
CA LEU A 123 -6.44 9.56 -3.68
C LEU A 123 -6.94 11.00 -3.53
N ASN A 124 -7.97 11.38 -4.29
CA ASN A 124 -8.53 12.74 -4.34
C ASN A 124 -7.43 13.81 -4.53
N ILE A 125 -6.53 13.57 -5.50
CA ILE A 125 -5.42 14.48 -5.80
C ILE A 125 -5.95 15.66 -6.63
N ASN A 126 -5.53 16.88 -6.24
CA ASN A 126 -5.81 18.07 -7.06
C ASN A 126 -5.13 17.92 -8.43
N PRO A 127 -5.87 17.98 -9.56
CA PRO A 127 -5.31 17.86 -10.89
C PRO A 127 -4.26 18.93 -11.24
N ASN A 128 -4.29 20.08 -10.55
CA ASN A 128 -3.31 21.15 -10.71
C ASN A 128 -2.08 20.98 -9.80
N ALA A 129 -2.01 19.93 -8.99
CA ALA A 129 -0.78 19.61 -8.25
C ALA A 129 0.33 19.20 -9.21
N HIS A 130 1.59 19.50 -8.85
CA HIS A 130 2.74 19.11 -9.65
C HIS A 130 2.98 17.59 -9.56
N PHE A 131 3.42 17.01 -10.67
CA PHE A 131 3.90 15.62 -10.76
C PHE A 131 5.37 15.54 -10.32
N ASP A 132 5.69 16.22 -9.23
CA ASP A 132 7.03 16.32 -8.65
C ASP A 132 7.51 15.01 -8.00
N GLU A 133 8.73 14.99 -7.51
CA GLU A 133 9.32 13.80 -6.89
C GLU A 133 8.50 13.26 -5.71
N PRO A 134 8.07 14.12 -4.73
CA PRO A 134 7.20 13.66 -3.65
C PRO A 134 5.88 13.07 -4.14
N MET A 135 5.26 13.68 -5.16
CA MET A 135 4.01 13.18 -5.74
C MET A 135 4.23 11.82 -6.41
N GLN A 136 5.27 11.66 -7.22
CA GLN A 136 5.58 10.36 -7.85
C GLN A 136 5.85 9.27 -6.82
N ASN A 137 6.59 9.57 -5.75
CA ASN A 137 6.81 8.64 -4.64
C ASN A 137 5.49 8.27 -3.95
N ARG A 138 4.61 9.24 -3.65
CA ARG A 138 3.29 9.00 -3.07
C ARG A 138 2.43 8.09 -3.96
N LEU A 139 2.42 8.30 -5.26
CA LEU A 139 1.68 7.48 -6.21
C LEU A 139 2.21 6.04 -6.24
N ALA A 140 3.54 5.86 -6.26
CA ALA A 140 4.16 4.53 -6.24
C ALA A 140 3.88 3.79 -4.92
N ILE A 141 3.92 4.47 -3.77
CA ILE A 141 3.54 3.89 -2.47
C ILE A 141 2.09 3.39 -2.53
N ALA A 142 1.16 4.19 -3.04
CA ALA A 142 -0.24 3.78 -3.16
C ALA A 142 -0.42 2.53 -4.05
N LEU A 143 0.40 2.40 -5.10
CA LEU A 143 0.44 1.20 -5.95
C LEU A 143 0.96 -0.02 -5.15
N ILE A 144 2.03 0.14 -4.36
CA ILE A 144 2.57 -0.92 -3.50
C ILE A 144 1.53 -1.33 -2.44
N GLU A 145 0.84 -0.37 -1.83
CA GLU A 145 -0.24 -0.63 -0.86
C GLU A 145 -1.39 -1.41 -1.49
N ARG A 146 -1.82 -1.03 -2.69
CA ARG A 146 -2.83 -1.76 -3.47
C ARG A 146 -2.44 -3.22 -3.74
N ARG A 147 -1.14 -3.53 -3.78
CA ARG A 147 -0.59 -4.88 -3.97
C ARG A 147 -0.37 -5.66 -2.67
N GLY A 148 -0.85 -5.15 -1.53
CA GLY A 148 -0.94 -5.88 -0.29
C GLY A 148 0.25 -5.70 0.66
N SER A 149 0.93 -4.55 0.64
CA SER A 149 2.04 -4.26 1.57
C SER A 149 1.62 -4.38 3.04
N VAL A 150 0.42 -3.91 3.40
CA VAL A 150 -0.13 -4.03 4.76
C VAL A 150 -0.36 -5.50 5.14
N ASP A 151 -0.97 -6.29 4.24
CA ASP A 151 -1.20 -7.72 4.48
C ASP A 151 0.12 -8.49 4.62
N PHE A 152 1.14 -8.12 3.85
CA PHE A 152 2.48 -8.68 4.00
C PHE A 152 3.10 -8.36 5.37
N ILE A 153 3.03 -7.10 5.83
CA ILE A 153 3.56 -6.71 7.14
C ILE A 153 2.79 -7.39 8.26
N GLN A 154 1.49 -7.55 8.13
CA GLN A 154 0.62 -8.29 9.05
C GLN A 154 0.75 -9.82 8.93
N GLN A 155 1.67 -10.33 8.09
CA GLN A 155 1.95 -11.76 7.88
C GLN A 155 0.75 -12.56 7.31
N LYS A 156 -0.20 -11.89 6.67
CA LYS A 156 -1.30 -12.52 5.91
C LYS A 156 -0.87 -12.93 4.51
N LEU A 157 0.21 -12.33 4.00
CA LEU A 157 0.80 -12.59 2.69
C LEU A 157 2.28 -12.97 2.86
N SER A 158 2.77 -13.99 2.14
CA SER A 158 4.20 -14.34 2.15
C SER A 158 5.01 -13.33 1.33
N ALA A 159 6.35 -13.32 1.50
CA ALA A 159 7.22 -12.44 0.73
C ALA A 159 7.15 -12.75 -0.78
N GLU A 160 7.11 -14.03 -1.13
CA GLU A 160 7.01 -14.50 -2.52
C GLU A 160 5.66 -14.12 -3.14
N SER A 161 4.57 -14.27 -2.37
CA SER A 161 3.24 -13.86 -2.83
C SER A 161 3.15 -12.34 -3.01
N PHE A 162 3.75 -11.56 -2.10
CA PHE A 162 3.80 -10.11 -2.23
C PHE A 162 4.67 -9.68 -3.42
N ALA A 163 5.82 -10.32 -3.65
CA ALA A 163 6.63 -10.09 -4.85
C ALA A 163 5.84 -10.37 -6.13
N HIS A 164 5.07 -11.47 -6.15
CA HIS A 164 4.20 -11.80 -7.28
C HIS A 164 3.13 -10.72 -7.51
N GLU A 165 2.51 -10.19 -6.45
CA GLU A 165 1.56 -9.10 -6.59
C GLU A 165 2.21 -7.82 -7.13
N LEU A 166 3.44 -7.48 -6.68
CA LEU A 166 4.19 -6.34 -7.20
C LEU A 166 4.52 -6.50 -8.70
N SER A 167 4.80 -7.72 -9.18
CA SER A 167 5.08 -7.99 -10.60
C SER A 167 3.87 -7.75 -11.52
N LYS A 168 2.66 -7.74 -10.98
CA LYS A 168 1.44 -7.33 -11.71
C LYS A 168 1.32 -5.81 -11.87
N GLU A 169 2.10 -5.05 -11.13
CA GLU A 169 2.14 -3.59 -11.25
C GLU A 169 3.30 -3.12 -12.12
N TRP A 170 4.47 -3.71 -11.94
CA TRP A 170 5.69 -3.37 -12.64
C TRP A 170 6.24 -4.57 -13.41
N ALA A 171 6.18 -4.47 -14.74
CA ALA A 171 6.61 -5.55 -15.64
C ALA A 171 8.10 -5.89 -15.53
N SER A 172 8.91 -4.97 -15.02
CA SER A 172 10.34 -5.17 -14.76
C SER A 172 10.65 -6.06 -13.55
N LEU A 173 9.65 -6.33 -12.70
CA LEU A 173 9.80 -7.23 -11.56
C LEU A 173 9.49 -8.69 -11.93
N PRO A 174 10.21 -9.68 -11.36
CA PRO A 174 9.97 -11.09 -11.60
C PRO A 174 8.71 -11.58 -10.87
N LYS A 175 8.08 -12.63 -11.39
CA LYS A 175 6.92 -13.28 -10.75
C LYS A 175 7.26 -13.92 -9.40
N VAL A 176 8.49 -14.38 -9.23
CA VAL A 176 9.03 -15.10 -8.06
C VAL A 176 8.41 -16.48 -7.82
N ILE A 177 7.15 -16.69 -8.20
CA ILE A 177 6.42 -17.95 -8.05
C ILE A 177 5.98 -18.51 -9.40
N GLY A 178 5.63 -19.82 -9.44
CA GLY A 178 5.15 -20.51 -10.63
C GLY A 178 6.28 -21.09 -11.49
N ASN A 179 5.94 -21.50 -12.73
CA ASN A 179 6.84 -22.27 -13.60
C ASN A 179 8.00 -21.47 -14.21
N ALA A 180 7.96 -20.14 -14.15
CA ALA A 180 9.02 -19.26 -14.66
C ALA A 180 9.20 -18.09 -13.69
N PRO A 181 9.79 -18.32 -12.49
CA PRO A 181 9.82 -17.32 -11.41
C PRO A 181 10.62 -16.07 -11.77
N GLU A 182 11.62 -16.16 -12.63
CA GLU A 182 12.45 -15.03 -13.07
C GLU A 182 11.83 -14.23 -14.23
N SER A 183 10.68 -14.67 -14.77
CA SER A 183 10.05 -13.95 -15.88
C SER A 183 9.11 -12.85 -15.39
N SER A 184 8.90 -11.82 -16.24
CA SER A 184 7.84 -10.84 -16.05
C SER A 184 6.46 -11.50 -15.93
N PHE A 185 5.55 -10.89 -15.20
CA PHE A 185 4.13 -11.30 -15.23
C PHE A 185 3.54 -11.20 -16.65
N TYR A 186 4.01 -10.27 -17.45
CA TYR A 186 3.57 -10.01 -18.82
C TYR A 186 4.46 -10.65 -19.89
N ALA A 187 5.36 -11.60 -19.51
CA ALA A 187 6.24 -12.27 -20.47
C ALA A 187 5.43 -12.94 -21.59
N GLY A 188 5.85 -12.71 -22.84
CA GLY A 188 5.19 -13.22 -24.03
C GLY A 188 4.38 -12.20 -24.83
N ASP A 189 4.20 -10.98 -24.33
CA ASP A 189 3.55 -9.88 -25.05
C ASP A 189 4.47 -9.15 -26.06
N GLY A 190 5.75 -9.57 -26.14
CA GLY A 190 6.77 -9.00 -27.03
C GLY A 190 7.35 -7.66 -26.58
N LEU A 191 6.89 -7.11 -25.46
CA LEU A 191 7.28 -5.79 -24.97
C LEU A 191 7.91 -5.86 -23.57
N ASN A 192 7.39 -6.69 -22.69
CA ASN A 192 7.71 -6.69 -21.28
C ASN A 192 8.62 -7.86 -20.88
N GLN A 193 9.65 -7.55 -20.10
CA GLN A 193 10.58 -8.53 -19.54
C GLN A 193 10.96 -8.14 -18.11
N SER A 194 11.30 -9.14 -17.26
CA SER A 194 11.90 -8.85 -15.96
C SER A 194 13.32 -8.30 -16.13
N LEU A 195 13.61 -7.23 -15.41
CA LEU A 195 14.92 -6.56 -15.34
C LEU A 195 15.56 -6.70 -13.95
N VAL A 196 14.86 -7.34 -13.03
CA VAL A 196 15.27 -7.62 -11.66
C VAL A 196 15.20 -9.14 -11.45
N ASP A 197 16.16 -9.72 -10.75
CA ASP A 197 16.11 -11.11 -10.33
C ASP A 197 15.28 -11.29 -9.04
N SER A 198 14.82 -12.52 -8.79
CA SER A 198 14.00 -12.84 -7.63
C SER A 198 14.70 -12.57 -6.30
N HIS A 199 16.01 -12.79 -6.22
CA HIS A 199 16.81 -12.55 -5.01
C HIS A 199 16.82 -11.06 -4.65
N THR A 200 17.08 -10.18 -5.62
CA THR A 200 17.07 -8.72 -5.43
C THR A 200 15.69 -8.23 -5.01
N SER A 201 14.62 -8.74 -5.66
CA SER A 201 13.24 -8.38 -5.33
C SER A 201 12.87 -8.79 -3.90
N LEU A 202 13.18 -10.03 -3.49
CA LEU A 202 12.92 -10.54 -2.15
C LEU A 202 13.77 -9.84 -1.08
N ALA A 203 15.03 -9.48 -1.39
CA ALA A 203 15.88 -8.72 -0.47
C ALA A 203 15.29 -7.34 -0.16
N ALA A 204 14.79 -6.61 -1.17
CA ALA A 204 14.12 -5.33 -0.97
C ALA A 204 12.85 -5.48 -0.13
N ILE A 205 12.06 -6.53 -0.35
CA ILE A 205 10.85 -6.84 0.44
C ILE A 205 11.21 -7.12 1.91
N GLN A 206 12.31 -7.82 2.19
CA GLN A 206 12.74 -8.07 3.57
C GLN A 206 13.24 -6.78 4.26
N GLN A 207 13.96 -5.92 3.53
CA GLN A 207 14.36 -4.61 4.06
C GLN A 207 13.15 -3.72 4.37
N PHE A 208 12.18 -3.66 3.46
CA PHE A 208 10.90 -2.99 3.70
C PHE A 208 10.22 -3.49 4.98
N LYS A 209 10.15 -4.81 5.18
CA LYS A 209 9.56 -5.42 6.39
C LYS A 209 10.29 -5.01 7.67
N GLN A 210 11.62 -4.95 7.63
CA GLN A 210 12.43 -4.53 8.77
C GLN A 210 12.14 -3.08 9.14
N LEU A 211 12.17 -2.16 8.17
CA LEU A 211 11.90 -0.74 8.39
C LEU A 211 10.48 -0.52 8.91
N ALA A 212 9.47 -1.09 8.27
CA ALA A 212 8.07 -0.95 8.66
C ALA A 212 7.79 -1.45 10.10
N ARG A 213 8.55 -2.42 10.61
CA ARG A 213 8.42 -2.93 11.98
C ARG A 213 9.19 -2.11 13.02
N THR A 214 10.30 -1.50 12.64
CA THR A 214 11.11 -0.69 13.56
C THR A 214 10.38 0.59 13.94
N GLU A 215 9.61 1.15 13.04
CA GLU A 215 8.86 2.40 13.23
C GLU A 215 7.55 2.22 14.05
N GLN A 216 7.19 0.98 14.40
CA GLN A 216 6.01 0.67 15.22
C GLN A 216 6.34 0.43 16.71
N LYS A 217 7.60 0.53 17.09
CA LYS A 217 8.07 0.44 18.47
C LYS A 217 8.22 1.82 19.08
#